data_5301b09d27a4eb71ebb0ac481c94e790
#
_entry.id   5301b09d27a4eb71ebb0ac481c94e790
#
_cell.length_a   1.000
_cell.length_b   1.000
_cell.length_c   1.000
_cell.angle_alpha   90.00
_cell.angle_beta   90.00
_cell.angle_gamma   90.00
#
_symmetry.space_group_name_H-M   'P 1'
#
loop_
_entity.id
_entity.type
_entity.pdbx_description
1 polymer ?
#
loop_
_entity_poly.entity_id
_entity_poly.type
_entity_poly.pdbx_seq_one_letter_code
_entity_poly.pdbx_strand_id
1 'polypeptide(L)'
;MRPVYKRPYRVTTDSAHVLPVAPNLLDRRFDGWQLNQAWVGDITFVATGEGWLFLAAILDLASRRIVGWSMSERINADLVCQALRSAYWQRKPAPGLLLHSDRGSQYASRAHQNLAAGFGMTISMSRRANAWDNAPMESFFKTLKVECIYQTRYETRAQARLDIVDWIEGYYNRQRMHTSIDCCTPVEYETLRVAA
;
A
#
# COMPACT_ATOMS: atom_id res chain seq x y z
N MET A 1 25.00 -4.83 -18.58
CA MET A 1 23.63 -4.92 -18.01
C MET A 1 22.87 -6.01 -18.74
N ARG A 2 22.32 -7.02 -18.06
CA ARG A 2 21.42 -7.98 -18.68
C ARG A 2 19.99 -7.44 -18.56
N PRO A 3 19.17 -7.39 -19.61
CA PRO A 3 17.79 -6.94 -19.53
C PRO A 3 17.01 -7.90 -18.63
N VAL A 4 16.34 -7.34 -17.63
CA VAL A 4 15.41 -8.10 -16.77
C VAL A 4 14.12 -8.28 -17.56
N TYR A 5 13.90 -9.47 -18.11
CA TYR A 5 12.67 -9.78 -18.82
C TYR A 5 11.48 -9.74 -17.87
N LYS A 6 10.39 -9.13 -18.32
CA LYS A 6 9.11 -9.08 -17.63
C LYS A 6 8.62 -10.52 -17.39
N ARG A 7 8.60 -10.97 -16.14
CA ARG A 7 8.02 -12.28 -15.80
C ARG A 7 6.52 -12.28 -16.14
N PRO A 8 5.94 -13.41 -16.60
CA PRO A 8 4.53 -13.47 -16.91
C PRO A 8 3.70 -13.08 -15.68
N TYR A 9 2.63 -12.30 -15.92
CA TYR A 9 1.67 -11.87 -14.91
C TYR A 9 1.07 -13.09 -14.22
N ARG A 10 1.12 -13.12 -12.90
CA ARG A 10 0.48 -14.15 -12.08
C ARG A 10 -0.64 -13.47 -11.30
N VAL A 11 -1.87 -13.96 -11.46
CA VAL A 11 -3.02 -13.53 -10.65
C VAL A 11 -2.71 -13.81 -9.19
N THR A 12 -2.60 -12.79 -8.37
CA THR A 12 -2.22 -12.87 -6.95
C THR A 12 -3.40 -12.65 -6.01
N THR A 13 -4.54 -12.17 -6.54
CA THR A 13 -5.73 -11.84 -5.76
C THR A 13 -6.86 -12.78 -6.13
N ASP A 14 -7.35 -13.57 -5.18
CA ASP A 14 -8.60 -14.29 -5.32
C ASP A 14 -9.77 -13.32 -5.08
N SER A 15 -10.37 -12.84 -6.18
CA SER A 15 -11.57 -11.99 -6.17
C SER A 15 -12.87 -12.78 -6.33
N ALA A 16 -12.81 -14.12 -6.32
CA ALA A 16 -13.97 -15.00 -6.51
C ALA A 16 -14.72 -15.34 -5.22
N HIS A 17 -14.48 -14.58 -4.14
CA HIS A 17 -15.14 -14.81 -2.85
C HIS A 17 -16.56 -14.22 -2.79
N VAL A 18 -17.38 -14.71 -1.85
CA VAL A 18 -18.78 -14.31 -1.59
C VAL A 18 -18.87 -13.11 -0.60
N LEU A 19 -17.74 -12.55 -0.18
CA LEU A 19 -17.72 -11.46 0.79
C LEU A 19 -18.25 -10.15 0.20
N PRO A 20 -18.85 -9.25 1.01
CA PRO A 20 -19.36 -7.97 0.54
C PRO A 20 -18.26 -7.12 -0.07
N VAL A 21 -18.52 -6.58 -1.26
CA VAL A 21 -17.61 -5.70 -2.00
C VAL A 21 -18.18 -4.29 -2.01
N ALA A 22 -17.38 -3.32 -1.56
CA ALA A 22 -17.76 -1.91 -1.62
C ALA A 22 -17.72 -1.36 -3.06
N PRO A 23 -18.50 -0.32 -3.39
CA PRO A 23 -18.44 0.33 -4.69
C PRO A 23 -17.08 1.00 -4.91
N ASN A 24 -16.69 1.18 -6.18
CA ASN A 24 -15.50 1.96 -6.52
C ASN A 24 -15.82 3.45 -6.46
N LEU A 25 -15.51 4.09 -5.34
CA LEU A 25 -15.70 5.52 -5.13
C LEU A 25 -14.48 6.35 -5.55
N LEU A 26 -13.30 5.75 -5.58
CA LEU A 26 -12.06 6.42 -6.01
C LEU A 26 -12.10 6.73 -7.52
N ASP A 27 -12.62 5.80 -8.30
CA ASP A 27 -12.82 5.91 -9.76
C ASP A 27 -11.62 6.51 -10.51
N ARG A 28 -10.42 6.05 -10.15
CA ARG A 28 -9.11 6.47 -10.70
C ARG A 28 -8.79 7.96 -10.51
N ARG A 29 -9.47 8.65 -9.61
CA ARG A 29 -9.10 10.01 -9.23
C ARG A 29 -7.90 9.95 -8.29
N PHE A 30 -6.69 9.88 -8.84
CA PHE A 30 -5.46 9.74 -8.06
C PHE A 30 -4.81 11.07 -7.67
N ASP A 31 -5.35 12.17 -8.19
CA ASP A 31 -4.85 13.53 -7.95
C ASP A 31 -5.96 14.42 -7.38
N GLY A 32 -5.58 15.60 -6.87
CA GLY A 32 -6.52 16.59 -6.31
C GLY A 32 -6.94 16.31 -4.86
N TRP A 33 -6.40 15.30 -4.21
CA TRP A 33 -6.66 15.01 -2.80
C TRP A 33 -5.78 15.89 -1.89
N GLN A 34 -6.31 16.18 -0.71
CA GLN A 34 -5.52 16.74 0.37
C GLN A 34 -4.97 15.63 1.26
N LEU A 35 -3.98 15.97 2.11
CA LEU A 35 -3.38 15.04 3.05
C LEU A 35 -4.46 14.36 3.91
N ASN A 36 -4.35 13.05 4.04
CA ASN A 36 -5.27 12.22 4.82
C ASN A 36 -6.75 12.26 4.38
N GLN A 37 -7.04 12.59 3.12
CA GLN A 37 -8.39 12.48 2.55
C GLN A 37 -8.62 11.16 1.81
N ALA A 38 -7.60 10.64 1.14
CA ALA A 38 -7.71 9.37 0.42
C ALA A 38 -6.42 8.55 0.57
N TRP A 39 -6.59 7.34 1.04
CA TRP A 39 -5.53 6.33 1.15
C TRP A 39 -5.81 5.15 0.24
N VAL A 40 -4.76 4.57 -0.30
CA VAL A 40 -4.83 3.34 -1.09
C VAL A 40 -3.99 2.26 -0.42
N GLY A 41 -4.53 1.05 -0.36
CA GLY A 41 -3.88 -0.10 0.26
C GLY A 41 -3.77 -1.27 -0.69
N ASP A 42 -2.70 -2.06 -0.54
CA ASP A 42 -2.50 -3.30 -1.30
C ASP A 42 -1.49 -4.21 -0.60
N ILE A 43 -1.38 -5.46 -1.07
CA ILE A 43 -0.47 -6.48 -0.54
C ILE A 43 0.49 -6.90 -1.63
N THR A 44 1.77 -7.01 -1.26
CA THR A 44 2.77 -7.68 -2.11
C THR A 44 3.46 -8.80 -1.34
N PHE A 45 4.22 -9.63 -2.04
CA PHE A 45 4.96 -10.73 -1.46
C PHE A 45 6.43 -10.69 -1.88
N VAL A 46 7.29 -11.12 -0.96
CA VAL A 46 8.73 -11.14 -1.06
C VAL A 46 9.21 -12.58 -0.84
N ALA A 47 10.02 -13.09 -1.76
CA ALA A 47 10.60 -14.43 -1.63
C ALA A 47 11.82 -14.37 -0.70
N THR A 48 11.88 -15.31 0.24
CA THR A 48 13.05 -15.54 1.12
C THR A 48 13.40 -17.03 1.13
N GLY A 49 14.56 -17.38 1.66
CA GLY A 49 14.96 -18.78 1.87
C GLY A 49 14.03 -19.53 2.83
N GLU A 50 13.35 -18.83 3.72
CA GLU A 50 12.36 -19.38 4.65
C GLU A 50 10.93 -19.43 4.08
N GLY A 51 10.71 -19.01 2.82
CA GLY A 51 9.42 -18.93 2.17
C GLY A 51 8.93 -17.49 2.01
N TRP A 52 7.63 -17.30 1.79
CA TRP A 52 7.06 -15.99 1.51
C TRP A 52 7.00 -15.09 2.75
N LEU A 53 7.30 -13.82 2.54
CA LEU A 53 6.98 -12.73 3.43
C LEU A 53 5.94 -11.85 2.70
N PHE A 54 4.82 -11.54 3.34
CA PHE A 54 3.78 -10.67 2.81
C PHE A 54 3.90 -9.29 3.43
N LEU A 55 3.80 -8.25 2.61
CA LEU A 55 3.79 -6.85 3.02
C LEU A 55 2.45 -6.24 2.62
N ALA A 56 1.67 -5.77 3.58
CA ALA A 56 0.57 -4.84 3.35
C ALA A 56 1.07 -3.42 3.58
N ALA A 57 0.76 -2.50 2.66
CA ALA A 57 1.13 -1.10 2.77
C ALA A 57 -0.05 -0.19 2.44
N ILE A 58 -0.06 1.00 3.04
CA ILE A 58 -1.06 2.04 2.84
C ILE A 58 -0.35 3.33 2.44
N LEU A 59 -0.76 3.90 1.32
CA LEU A 59 -0.19 5.10 0.72
C LEU A 59 -1.22 6.24 0.74
N ASP A 60 -0.81 7.41 1.18
CA ASP A 60 -1.58 8.65 1.05
C ASP A 60 -1.48 9.18 -0.39
N LEU A 61 -2.63 9.37 -1.06
CA LEU A 61 -2.66 9.78 -2.47
C LEU A 61 -2.13 11.20 -2.68
N ALA A 62 -2.27 12.10 -1.71
CA ALA A 62 -1.81 13.47 -1.84
C ALA A 62 -0.28 13.57 -1.80
N SER A 63 0.35 12.92 -0.82
CA SER A 63 1.80 13.01 -0.59
C SER A 63 2.61 11.86 -1.18
N ARG A 64 1.94 10.80 -1.65
CA ARG A 64 2.60 9.53 -2.05
C ARG A 64 3.34 8.84 -0.90
N ARG A 65 3.18 9.33 0.33
CA ARG A 65 3.82 8.76 1.51
C ARG A 65 3.21 7.42 1.89
N ILE A 66 4.06 6.46 2.23
CA ILE A 66 3.60 5.26 2.93
C ILE A 66 3.33 5.65 4.38
N VAL A 67 2.06 5.62 4.75
CA VAL A 67 1.56 6.07 6.07
C VAL A 67 1.32 4.93 7.04
N GLY A 68 1.33 3.69 6.55
CA GLY A 68 1.22 2.51 7.40
C GLY A 68 1.58 1.25 6.63
N TRP A 69 2.13 0.29 7.34
CA TRP A 69 2.50 -1.00 6.77
C TRP A 69 2.54 -2.10 7.84
N SER A 70 2.46 -3.33 7.39
CA SER A 70 2.62 -4.52 8.23
C SER A 70 3.21 -5.67 7.42
N MET A 71 3.96 -6.56 8.06
CA MET A 71 4.55 -7.72 7.42
C MET A 71 4.25 -9.02 8.18
N SER A 72 3.89 -10.07 7.45
CA SER A 72 3.57 -11.39 8.02
C SER A 72 4.04 -12.51 7.09
N GLU A 73 4.22 -13.69 7.64
CA GLU A 73 4.42 -14.94 6.88
C GLU A 73 3.10 -15.54 6.37
N ARG A 74 1.98 -14.98 6.76
CA ARG A 74 0.63 -15.40 6.33
C ARG A 74 -0.13 -14.25 5.71
N ILE A 75 -0.78 -14.53 4.59
CA ILE A 75 -1.70 -13.59 3.95
C ILE A 75 -3.11 -13.79 4.50
N ASN A 76 -3.51 -12.93 5.43
CA ASN A 76 -4.81 -13.00 6.12
C ASN A 76 -5.36 -11.59 6.39
N ALA A 77 -6.58 -11.50 6.92
CA ALA A 77 -7.21 -10.23 7.26
C ALA A 77 -6.43 -9.44 8.34
N ASP A 78 -5.75 -10.13 9.26
CA ASP A 78 -4.98 -9.46 10.32
C ASP A 78 -3.82 -8.64 9.74
N LEU A 79 -3.17 -9.12 8.69
CA LEU A 79 -2.10 -8.38 8.00
C LEU A 79 -2.56 -6.98 7.56
N VAL A 80 -3.70 -6.88 6.87
CA VAL A 80 -4.23 -5.59 6.39
C VAL A 80 -4.80 -4.75 7.54
N CYS A 81 -5.35 -5.38 8.56
CA CYS A 81 -5.83 -4.68 9.76
C CYS A 81 -4.67 -4.05 10.55
N GLN A 82 -3.53 -4.72 10.67
CA GLN A 82 -2.35 -4.16 11.34
C GLN A 82 -1.77 -2.98 10.56
N ALA A 83 -1.68 -3.08 9.22
CA ALA A 83 -1.28 -1.94 8.38
C ALA A 83 -2.21 -0.74 8.57
N LEU A 84 -3.54 -0.98 8.62
CA LEU A 84 -4.52 0.08 8.82
C LEU A 84 -4.43 0.71 10.21
N ARG A 85 -4.24 -0.09 11.27
CA ARG A 85 -4.01 0.43 12.62
C ARG A 85 -2.76 1.29 12.68
N SER A 86 -1.65 0.83 12.08
CA SER A 86 -0.40 1.59 12.00
C SER A 86 -0.62 2.94 11.34
N ALA A 87 -1.28 2.98 10.17
CA ALA A 87 -1.61 4.22 9.47
C ALA A 87 -2.48 5.15 10.30
N TYR A 88 -3.56 4.62 10.89
CA TYR A 88 -4.52 5.41 11.66
C TYR A 88 -3.88 6.08 12.87
N TRP A 89 -3.13 5.32 13.68
CA TRP A 89 -2.52 5.87 14.89
C TRP A 89 -1.38 6.84 14.60
N GLN A 90 -0.67 6.65 13.49
CA GLN A 90 0.37 7.58 13.05
C GLN A 90 -0.21 8.89 12.51
N ARG A 91 -1.36 8.86 11.83
CA ARG A 91 -1.89 10.01 11.09
C ARG A 91 -3.10 10.67 11.74
N LYS A 92 -3.90 9.91 12.49
CA LYS A 92 -5.16 10.35 13.13
C LYS A 92 -6.04 11.18 12.18
N PRO A 93 -6.41 10.63 11.01
CA PRO A 93 -7.17 11.38 10.02
C PRO A 93 -8.55 11.76 10.55
N ALA A 94 -9.11 12.85 10.01
CA ALA A 94 -10.50 13.19 10.27
C ALA A 94 -11.45 12.09 9.72
N PRO A 95 -12.63 11.91 10.33
CA PRO A 95 -13.66 11.02 9.78
C PRO A 95 -14.01 11.36 8.33
N GLY A 96 -14.35 10.34 7.53
CA GLY A 96 -14.69 10.48 6.11
C GLY A 96 -13.54 10.21 5.15
N LEU A 97 -12.33 9.90 5.64
CA LEU A 97 -11.22 9.46 4.79
C LEU A 97 -11.66 8.33 3.88
N LEU A 98 -11.36 8.43 2.57
CA LEU A 98 -11.61 7.37 1.59
C LEU A 98 -10.47 6.34 1.65
N LEU A 99 -10.78 5.11 2.04
CA LEU A 99 -9.84 3.99 2.04
C LEU A 99 -10.13 3.08 0.84
N HIS A 100 -9.24 3.08 -0.15
CA HIS A 100 -9.39 2.27 -1.35
C HIS A 100 -8.43 1.08 -1.35
N SER A 101 -8.89 -0.07 -1.85
CA SER A 101 -8.10 -1.28 -2.01
C SER A 101 -8.55 -2.10 -3.22
N ASP A 102 -7.82 -3.19 -3.51
CA ASP A 102 -8.32 -4.23 -4.39
C ASP A 102 -9.51 -5.00 -3.76
N ARG A 103 -10.04 -6.00 -4.50
CA ARG A 103 -11.11 -6.89 -4.01
C ARG A 103 -10.59 -8.15 -3.33
N GLY A 104 -9.37 -8.17 -2.82
CA GLY A 104 -8.86 -9.33 -2.11
C GLY A 104 -9.71 -9.69 -0.89
N SER A 105 -9.84 -10.98 -0.61
CA SER A 105 -10.62 -11.49 0.53
C SER A 105 -10.18 -10.87 1.87
N GLN A 106 -8.93 -10.44 1.98
CA GLN A 106 -8.39 -9.78 3.16
C GLN A 106 -9.07 -8.43 3.41
N TYR A 107 -9.22 -7.60 2.36
CA TYR A 107 -9.88 -6.30 2.40
C TYR A 107 -11.41 -6.41 2.49
N ALA A 108 -11.98 -7.42 1.82
CA ALA A 108 -13.42 -7.71 1.90
C ALA A 108 -13.83 -8.37 3.22
N SER A 109 -12.89 -8.74 4.08
CA SER A 109 -13.19 -9.38 5.38
C SER A 109 -13.98 -8.43 6.30
N ARG A 110 -14.89 -9.01 7.09
CA ARG A 110 -15.64 -8.26 8.11
C ARG A 110 -14.72 -7.57 9.12
N ALA A 111 -13.59 -8.19 9.47
CA ALA A 111 -12.63 -7.62 10.41
C ALA A 111 -12.05 -6.30 9.89
N HIS A 112 -11.62 -6.26 8.62
CA HIS A 112 -11.08 -5.04 8.01
C HIS A 112 -12.17 -3.98 7.81
N GLN A 113 -13.35 -4.35 7.33
CA GLN A 113 -14.47 -3.41 7.11
C GLN A 113 -14.95 -2.79 8.43
N ASN A 114 -15.11 -3.59 9.49
CA ASN A 114 -15.50 -3.10 10.82
C ASN A 114 -14.42 -2.18 11.41
N LEU A 115 -13.14 -2.50 11.22
CA LEU A 115 -12.04 -1.66 11.68
C LEU A 115 -12.05 -0.31 10.98
N ALA A 116 -12.18 -0.29 9.64
CA ALA A 116 -12.25 0.95 8.87
C ALA A 116 -13.48 1.79 9.25
N ALA A 117 -14.65 1.16 9.42
CA ALA A 117 -15.87 1.82 9.88
C ALA A 117 -15.70 2.39 11.31
N GLY A 118 -15.05 1.66 12.23
CA GLY A 118 -14.73 2.12 13.57
C GLY A 118 -13.79 3.34 13.58
N PHE A 119 -12.98 3.51 12.56
CA PHE A 119 -12.14 4.69 12.34
C PHE A 119 -12.85 5.81 11.55
N GLY A 120 -14.13 5.66 11.25
CA GLY A 120 -14.90 6.65 10.49
C GLY A 120 -14.50 6.75 9.02
N MET A 121 -13.91 5.71 8.43
CA MET A 121 -13.45 5.71 7.04
C MET A 121 -14.54 5.23 6.09
N THR A 122 -14.53 5.75 4.88
CA THR A 122 -15.38 5.30 3.76
C THR A 122 -14.60 4.30 2.91
N ILE A 123 -15.11 3.07 2.77
CA ILE A 123 -14.43 2.02 2.02
C ILE A 123 -14.76 2.12 0.54
N SER A 124 -13.75 1.96 -0.29
CA SER A 124 -13.84 1.86 -1.75
C SER A 124 -13.03 0.66 -2.23
N MET A 125 -13.53 -0.05 -3.23
CA MET A 125 -12.82 -1.21 -3.80
C MET A 125 -12.75 -1.13 -5.31
N SER A 126 -11.64 -1.58 -5.88
CA SER A 126 -11.40 -1.67 -7.32
C SER A 126 -12.52 -2.45 -8.04
N ARG A 127 -12.73 -2.20 -9.31
CA ARG A 127 -13.57 -3.03 -10.18
C ARG A 127 -12.95 -4.41 -10.36
N ARG A 128 -13.79 -5.40 -10.66
CA ARG A 128 -13.32 -6.78 -10.87
C ARG A 128 -12.33 -6.84 -12.03
N ALA A 129 -11.21 -7.54 -11.83
CA ALA A 129 -10.15 -7.74 -12.82
C ALA A 129 -9.60 -6.41 -13.42
N ASN A 130 -9.60 -5.34 -12.63
CA ASN A 130 -9.14 -4.03 -13.08
C ASN A 130 -8.00 -3.52 -12.20
N ALA A 131 -6.77 -3.88 -12.56
CA ALA A 131 -5.55 -3.47 -11.90
C ALA A 131 -5.34 -1.94 -11.91
N TRP A 132 -5.78 -1.27 -12.97
CA TRP A 132 -5.66 0.19 -13.12
C TRP A 132 -6.35 1.00 -12.03
N ASP A 133 -7.33 0.41 -11.34
CA ASP A 133 -8.05 1.08 -10.26
C ASP A 133 -7.18 1.27 -9.01
N ASN A 134 -6.03 0.55 -8.89
CA ASN A 134 -5.07 0.68 -7.79
C ASN A 134 -3.64 1.01 -8.29
N ALA A 135 -3.54 1.72 -9.41
CA ALA A 135 -2.27 2.04 -10.06
C ALA A 135 -1.21 2.71 -9.16
N PRO A 136 -1.53 3.58 -8.19
CA PRO A 136 -0.53 4.14 -7.28
C PRO A 136 0.17 3.07 -6.43
N MET A 137 -0.55 2.06 -5.93
CA MET A 137 0.05 0.96 -5.17
C MET A 137 0.86 0.02 -6.06
N GLU A 138 0.39 -0.24 -7.28
CA GLU A 138 1.18 -1.02 -8.26
C GLU A 138 2.52 -0.32 -8.58
N SER A 139 2.48 0.99 -8.76
CA SER A 139 3.69 1.80 -8.99
C SER A 139 4.64 1.74 -7.79
N PHE A 140 4.11 1.91 -6.58
CA PHE A 140 4.90 1.78 -5.36
C PHE A 140 5.57 0.41 -5.24
N PHE A 141 4.81 -0.67 -5.37
CA PHE A 141 5.36 -2.03 -5.25
C PHE A 141 6.34 -2.38 -6.38
N LYS A 142 6.12 -1.87 -7.59
CA LYS A 142 7.09 -2.02 -8.67
C LYS A 142 8.42 -1.35 -8.29
N THR A 143 8.37 -0.15 -7.75
CA THR A 143 9.55 0.61 -7.32
C THR A 143 10.27 -0.12 -6.18
N LEU A 144 9.55 -0.53 -5.13
CA LEU A 144 10.11 -1.31 -4.03
C LEU A 144 10.79 -2.59 -4.53
N LYS A 145 10.14 -3.32 -5.44
CA LYS A 145 10.73 -4.56 -5.98
C LYS A 145 11.99 -4.31 -6.79
N VAL A 146 12.01 -3.29 -7.61
CA VAL A 146 13.16 -2.98 -8.48
C VAL A 146 14.30 -2.35 -7.70
N GLU A 147 14.01 -1.40 -6.83
CA GLU A 147 15.04 -0.61 -6.14
C GLU A 147 15.56 -1.29 -4.85
N CYS A 148 14.81 -2.23 -4.25
CA CYS A 148 15.20 -2.91 -3.01
C CYS A 148 15.17 -4.44 -3.16
N ILE A 149 13.99 -5.04 -3.32
CA ILE A 149 13.80 -6.49 -3.15
C ILE A 149 14.60 -7.32 -4.16
N TYR A 150 14.67 -6.92 -5.42
CA TYR A 150 15.38 -7.69 -6.47
C TYR A 150 16.90 -7.46 -6.47
N GLN A 151 17.38 -6.54 -5.65
CA GLN A 151 18.81 -6.29 -5.50
C GLN A 151 19.46 -7.28 -4.52
N THR A 152 18.67 -7.91 -3.66
CA THR A 152 19.15 -8.80 -2.59
C THR A 152 18.46 -10.15 -2.64
N ARG A 153 19.24 -11.22 -2.43
CA ARG A 153 18.68 -12.56 -2.18
C ARG A 153 18.56 -12.76 -0.68
N TYR A 154 17.37 -12.63 -0.16
CA TYR A 154 17.10 -12.80 1.26
C TYR A 154 17.14 -14.29 1.66
N GLU A 155 17.97 -14.62 2.63
CA GLU A 155 17.98 -15.97 3.22
C GLU A 155 16.89 -16.12 4.26
N THR A 156 16.63 -15.06 5.05
CA THR A 156 15.62 -15.07 6.11
C THR A 156 14.57 -13.97 5.91
N ARG A 157 13.40 -14.18 6.50
CA ARG A 157 12.36 -13.14 6.57
C ARG A 157 12.79 -11.94 7.42
N ALA A 158 13.64 -12.16 8.42
CA ALA A 158 14.16 -11.10 9.26
C ALA A 158 15.03 -10.10 8.46
N GLN A 159 15.93 -10.59 7.60
CA GLN A 159 16.70 -9.74 6.69
C GLN A 159 15.78 -8.92 5.78
N ALA A 160 14.80 -9.57 5.10
CA ALA A 160 13.87 -8.87 4.23
C ALA A 160 13.07 -7.80 4.98
N ARG A 161 12.66 -8.05 6.23
CA ARG A 161 11.93 -7.07 7.05
C ARG A 161 12.79 -5.83 7.31
N LEU A 162 14.04 -5.99 7.72
CA LEU A 162 14.93 -4.87 8.02
C LEU A 162 15.16 -4.00 6.79
N ASP A 163 15.50 -4.61 5.66
CA ASP A 163 15.74 -3.87 4.41
C ASP A 163 14.50 -3.13 3.92
N ILE A 164 13.32 -3.76 3.99
CA ILE A 164 12.06 -3.13 3.57
C ILE A 164 11.69 -1.96 4.48
N VAL A 165 11.87 -2.09 5.79
CA VAL A 165 11.61 -1.01 6.75
C VAL A 165 12.54 0.17 6.49
N ASP A 166 13.83 -0.08 6.37
CA ASP A 166 14.82 0.96 6.08
C ASP A 166 14.53 1.65 4.74
N TRP A 167 14.19 0.86 3.71
CA TRP A 167 13.86 1.41 2.41
C TRP A 167 12.57 2.26 2.45
N ILE A 168 11.51 1.84 3.14
CA ILE A 168 10.26 2.61 3.24
C ILE A 168 10.48 3.89 4.06
N GLU A 169 11.00 3.77 5.27
CA GLU A 169 11.07 4.88 6.21
C GLU A 169 12.29 5.78 5.98
N GLY A 170 13.43 5.19 5.64
CA GLY A 170 14.67 5.93 5.44
C GLY A 170 14.78 6.54 4.04
N TYR A 171 14.47 5.76 3.00
CA TYR A 171 14.68 6.20 1.63
C TYR A 171 13.40 6.66 0.93
N TYR A 172 12.36 5.81 0.79
CA TYR A 172 11.18 6.14 -0.01
C TYR A 172 10.43 7.38 0.51
N ASN A 173 10.16 7.42 1.81
CA ASN A 173 9.42 8.52 2.42
C ASN A 173 10.25 9.82 2.55
N ARG A 174 11.59 9.72 2.69
CA ARG A 174 12.44 10.86 3.08
C ARG A 174 13.45 11.33 2.05
N GLN A 175 13.80 10.49 1.07
CA GLN A 175 14.87 10.80 0.12
C GLN A 175 14.43 10.65 -1.33
N ARG A 176 13.47 9.76 -1.62
CA ARG A 176 13.02 9.50 -2.97
C ARG A 176 12.10 10.62 -3.46
N MET A 177 12.55 11.34 -4.48
CA MET A 177 11.75 12.38 -5.16
C MET A 177 10.69 11.75 -6.07
N HIS A 178 9.51 12.40 -6.14
CA HIS A 178 8.39 11.98 -6.97
C HIS A 178 7.92 13.10 -7.88
N THR A 179 7.90 12.86 -9.19
CA THR A 179 7.47 13.86 -10.18
C THR A 179 6.01 14.26 -10.02
N SER A 180 5.16 13.37 -9.49
CA SER A 180 3.73 13.65 -9.25
C SER A 180 3.45 14.57 -8.06
N ILE A 181 4.46 14.92 -7.28
CA ILE A 181 4.40 15.86 -6.15
C ILE A 181 5.53 16.88 -6.24
N ASP A 182 5.67 17.50 -7.41
CA ASP A 182 6.60 18.61 -7.68
C ASP A 182 8.07 18.25 -7.44
N CYS A 183 8.47 17.00 -7.71
CA CYS A 183 9.82 16.48 -7.46
C CYS A 183 10.25 16.59 -5.98
N CYS A 184 9.33 16.69 -5.05
CA CYS A 184 9.60 16.59 -3.62
C CYS A 184 9.67 15.14 -3.16
N THR A 185 10.27 14.92 -2.00
CA THR A 185 10.06 13.68 -1.24
C THR A 185 8.68 13.72 -0.57
N PRO A 186 8.07 12.58 -0.25
CA PRO A 186 6.79 12.54 0.47
C PRO A 186 6.78 13.38 1.75
N VAL A 187 7.84 13.33 2.55
CA VAL A 187 7.95 14.09 3.80
C VAL A 187 8.10 15.58 3.55
N GLU A 188 8.92 16.01 2.59
CA GLU A 188 9.06 17.42 2.21
C GLU A 188 7.75 18.01 1.71
N TYR A 189 7.04 17.27 0.84
CA TYR A 189 5.75 17.69 0.32
C TYR A 189 4.73 17.92 1.44
N GLU A 190 4.66 17.01 2.43
CA GLU A 190 3.78 17.18 3.58
C GLU A 190 4.16 18.41 4.41
N THR A 191 5.46 18.62 4.65
CA THR A 191 5.95 19.77 5.42
C THR A 191 5.56 21.10 4.77
N LEU A 192 5.70 21.20 3.46
CA LEU A 192 5.30 22.39 2.70
C LEU A 192 3.80 22.65 2.74
N ARG A 193 2.97 21.61 2.75
CA ARG A 193 1.50 21.73 2.77
C ARG A 193 0.91 22.01 4.14
N VAL A 194 1.61 21.66 5.22
CA VAL A 194 1.20 22.00 6.59
C VAL A 194 1.59 23.44 6.95
N ALA A 195 2.65 23.95 6.32
CA ALA A 195 3.14 25.33 6.56
C ALA A 195 2.40 26.41 5.73
N ALA A 196 1.60 26.02 4.75
CA ALA A 196 0.79 26.90 3.87
C ALA A 196 -0.63 27.06 4.40
#